data_da71f54e205179fd9c86780ad934eab1
#
_entry.id   da71f54e205179fd9c86780ad934eab1
#
_cell.length_a   1.000
_cell.length_b   1.000
_cell.length_c   1.000
_cell.angle_alpha   90.00
_cell.angle_beta   90.00
_cell.angle_gamma   90.00
#
_symmetry.space_group_name_H-M   'P 1'
#
loop_
_entity.id
_entity.type
_entity.pdbx_description
1 polymer ?
#
loop_
_entity_poly.entity_id
_entity_poly.type
_entity_poly.pdbx_seq_one_letter_code
_entity_poly.pdbx_strand_id
1 'polypeptide(L)'
;EDTRIGNGVIIDNQIQIGHNVEIGDYTAIAAGTMIAGSTKIGANVTIGGVCAISGHLNICDRAFITGRTFVMKDIKEPAVYSSGMPAATNKEWRNNTARYRKLTELFDRVKTIEKKLDEH
;
A
#
# COMPACT_ATOMS: atom_id res chain seq x y z
N GLU A 1 22.60 -7.55 5.01
CA GLU A 1 22.94 -7.88 6.36
C GLU A 1 22.72 -6.80 7.36
N ASP A 2 23.02 -5.54 7.03
CA ASP A 2 22.78 -4.44 7.95
C ASP A 2 21.52 -3.68 7.55
N THR A 3 20.80 -3.24 8.56
CA THR A 3 19.74 -2.25 8.38
C THR A 3 20.43 -0.88 8.31
N ARG A 4 20.11 -0.11 7.28
CA ARG A 4 20.71 1.21 7.07
C ARG A 4 19.66 2.29 7.05
N ILE A 5 19.86 3.30 7.88
CA ILE A 5 18.94 4.44 7.99
C ILE A 5 19.74 5.69 7.64
N GLY A 6 19.25 6.42 6.63
CA GLY A 6 19.89 7.63 6.14
C GLY A 6 19.82 8.80 7.10
N ASN A 7 20.27 9.95 6.62
CA ASN A 7 20.29 11.19 7.40
C ASN A 7 18.91 11.85 7.41
N GLY A 8 18.59 12.50 8.53
CA GLY A 8 17.34 13.25 8.64
C GLY A 8 16.07 12.41 8.60
N VAL A 9 16.18 11.11 8.81
CA VAL A 9 15.02 10.22 8.86
C VAL A 9 14.25 10.45 10.14
N ILE A 10 12.92 10.52 10.03
CA ILE A 10 12.03 10.66 11.18
C ILE A 10 11.23 9.37 11.32
N ILE A 11 11.41 8.70 12.45
CA ILE A 11 10.72 7.45 12.76
C ILE A 11 9.95 7.65 14.06
N ASP A 12 8.62 7.55 13.98
CA ASP A 12 7.76 7.69 15.14
C ASP A 12 7.72 6.39 15.97
N ASN A 13 6.82 6.31 16.93
CA ASN A 13 6.77 5.21 17.89
C ASN A 13 6.35 3.88 17.29
N GLN A 14 6.86 2.79 17.88
CA GLN A 14 6.43 1.42 17.59
C GLN A 14 6.53 1.03 16.11
N ILE A 15 7.59 1.43 15.47
CA ILE A 15 7.86 1.03 14.09
C ILE A 15 8.74 -0.21 14.10
N GLN A 16 8.37 -1.21 13.30
CA GLN A 16 9.14 -2.43 13.11
C GLN A 16 9.93 -2.32 11.82
N ILE A 17 11.23 -2.42 11.91
CA ILE A 17 12.10 -2.41 10.74
C ILE A 17 12.84 -3.74 10.69
N GLY A 18 12.61 -4.50 9.64
CA GLY A 18 13.20 -5.81 9.46
C GLY A 18 14.69 -5.75 9.13
N HIS A 19 15.30 -6.93 9.04
CA HIS A 19 16.71 -7.04 8.70
C HIS A 19 16.97 -6.54 7.27
N ASN A 20 18.15 -6.00 7.01
CA ASN A 20 18.58 -5.58 5.69
C ASN A 20 17.69 -4.52 5.03
N VAL A 21 16.91 -3.78 5.81
CA VAL A 21 16.11 -2.67 5.28
C VAL A 21 17.01 -1.46 5.10
N GLU A 22 16.82 -0.74 4.00
CA GLU A 22 17.50 0.53 3.74
C GLU A 22 16.46 1.64 3.66
N ILE A 23 16.69 2.72 4.38
CA ILE A 23 15.80 3.90 4.38
C ILE A 23 16.63 5.10 3.96
N GLY A 24 16.22 5.73 2.85
CA GLY A 24 16.91 6.88 2.30
C GLY A 24 16.73 8.14 3.13
N ASP A 25 17.52 9.17 2.81
CA ASP A 25 17.57 10.41 3.55
C ASP A 25 16.21 11.13 3.58
N TYR A 26 15.92 11.74 4.72
CA TYR A 26 14.74 12.60 4.90
C TYR A 26 13.39 11.89 4.73
N THR A 27 13.37 10.57 4.84
CA THR A 27 12.14 9.80 4.84
C THR A 27 11.49 9.89 6.22
N ALA A 28 10.17 10.04 6.24
CA ALA A 28 9.40 10.14 7.48
C ALA A 28 8.41 8.98 7.55
N ILE A 29 8.39 8.30 8.70
CA ILE A 29 7.54 7.13 8.92
C ILE A 29 6.73 7.35 10.20
N ALA A 30 5.41 7.35 10.06
CA ALA A 30 4.51 7.55 11.19
C ALA A 30 4.31 6.26 12.00
N ALA A 31 3.77 6.40 13.19
CA ALA A 31 3.71 5.34 14.20
C ALA A 31 3.08 4.04 13.72
N GLY A 32 3.59 2.94 14.23
CA GLY A 32 3.00 1.61 14.04
C GLY A 32 3.23 0.95 12.69
N THR A 33 4.01 1.57 11.81
CA THR A 33 4.30 1.00 10.49
C THR A 33 5.30 -0.14 10.61
N MET A 34 5.08 -1.19 9.82
CA MET A 34 5.93 -2.37 9.77
C MET A 34 6.56 -2.51 8.39
N ILE A 35 7.88 -2.65 8.36
CA ILE A 35 8.65 -2.82 7.13
C ILE A 35 9.37 -4.16 7.20
N ALA A 36 9.02 -5.08 6.31
CA ALA A 36 9.61 -6.40 6.30
C ALA A 36 11.02 -6.38 5.69
N GLY A 37 11.77 -7.42 5.95
CA GLY A 37 13.20 -7.48 5.63
C GLY A 37 13.56 -7.25 4.17
N SER A 38 14.72 -6.72 3.96
CA SER A 38 15.34 -6.51 2.63
C SER A 38 14.59 -5.53 1.73
N THR A 39 13.69 -4.74 2.25
CA THR A 39 13.01 -3.68 1.50
C THR A 39 13.88 -2.42 1.49
N LYS A 40 13.92 -1.77 0.34
CA LYS A 40 14.66 -0.51 0.15
C LYS A 40 13.67 0.62 -0.05
N ILE A 41 13.76 1.60 0.84
CA ILE A 41 12.91 2.80 0.79
C ILE A 41 13.79 3.96 0.38
N GLY A 42 13.38 4.71 -0.62
CA GLY A 42 14.14 5.82 -1.16
C GLY A 42 14.18 7.01 -0.23
N ALA A 43 14.65 8.14 -0.76
CA ALA A 43 14.76 9.41 -0.04
C ALA A 43 13.45 10.19 -0.14
N ASN A 44 13.19 11.01 0.88
CA ASN A 44 12.02 11.91 0.90
C ASN A 44 10.69 11.16 0.73
N VAL A 45 10.62 9.93 1.19
CA VAL A 45 9.39 9.14 1.22
C VAL A 45 8.62 9.49 2.48
N THR A 46 7.30 9.60 2.37
CA THR A 46 6.44 9.78 3.52
C THR A 46 5.55 8.56 3.67
N ILE A 47 5.59 7.94 4.83
CA ILE A 47 4.78 6.75 5.13
C ILE A 47 3.87 7.06 6.30
N GLY A 48 2.57 6.98 6.07
CA GLY A 48 1.55 7.19 7.10
C GLY A 48 1.59 6.12 8.18
N GLY A 49 0.75 6.29 9.20
CA GLY A 49 0.73 5.37 10.33
C GLY A 49 0.12 4.02 10.01
N VAL A 50 0.56 3.01 10.72
CA VAL A 50 0.02 1.64 10.69
C VAL A 50 0.00 1.06 9.27
N CYS A 51 1.02 1.36 8.48
CA CYS A 51 1.21 0.75 7.17
C CYS A 51 1.94 -0.58 7.31
N ALA A 52 1.76 -1.45 6.33
CA ALA A 52 2.50 -2.70 6.24
C ALA A 52 3.20 -2.76 4.88
N ILE A 53 4.51 -2.94 4.90
CA ILE A 53 5.30 -2.98 3.67
C ILE A 53 5.98 -4.34 3.59
N SER A 54 5.67 -5.08 2.52
CA SER A 54 6.21 -6.41 2.31
C SER A 54 7.73 -6.39 2.10
N GLY A 55 8.35 -7.54 2.25
CA GLY A 55 9.79 -7.68 2.10
C GLY A 55 10.27 -7.68 0.66
N HIS A 56 11.54 -7.39 0.49
CA HIS A 56 12.21 -7.41 -0.82
C HIS A 56 11.61 -6.45 -1.86
N LEU A 57 11.04 -5.34 -1.40
CA LEU A 57 10.49 -4.33 -2.28
C LEU A 57 11.46 -3.16 -2.48
N ASN A 58 11.25 -2.44 -3.56
CA ASN A 58 11.92 -1.16 -3.80
C ASN A 58 10.86 -0.07 -3.90
N ILE A 59 10.99 0.93 -3.05
CA ILE A 59 10.08 2.08 -3.03
C ILE A 59 10.88 3.30 -3.45
N CYS A 60 10.46 3.93 -4.55
CA CYS A 60 11.20 5.04 -5.14
C CYS A 60 11.16 6.29 -4.26
N ASP A 61 12.07 7.20 -4.56
CA ASP A 61 12.13 8.49 -3.88
C ASP A 61 10.80 9.25 -4.03
N ARG A 62 10.46 10.00 -3.00
CA ARG A 62 9.32 10.92 -2.99
C ARG A 62 7.95 10.26 -3.12
N ALA A 63 7.84 8.97 -2.85
CA ALA A 63 6.54 8.32 -2.75
C ALA A 63 5.83 8.80 -1.47
N PHE A 64 4.53 8.94 -1.53
CA PHE A 64 3.71 9.28 -0.37
C PHE A 64 2.71 8.16 -0.14
N ILE A 65 2.85 7.44 0.97
CA ILE A 65 2.01 6.30 1.30
C ILE A 65 1.08 6.71 2.44
N THR A 66 -0.23 6.71 2.18
CA THR A 66 -1.21 7.13 3.18
C THR A 66 -1.34 6.08 4.29
N GLY A 67 -1.95 6.50 5.42
CA GLY A 67 -2.07 5.63 6.59
C GLY A 67 -2.81 4.32 6.30
N ARG A 68 -2.40 3.27 6.96
CA ARG A 68 -2.97 1.92 6.86
C ARG A 68 -2.93 1.31 5.46
N THR A 69 -1.98 1.73 4.66
CA THR A 69 -1.78 1.17 3.33
C THR A 69 -0.96 -0.12 3.41
N PHE A 70 -1.34 -1.09 2.62
CA PHE A 70 -0.64 -2.35 2.49
C PHE A 70 0.11 -2.37 1.15
N VAL A 71 1.44 -2.30 1.22
CA VAL A 71 2.28 -2.25 0.01
C VAL A 71 2.85 -3.65 -0.23
N MET A 72 2.47 -4.26 -1.34
CA MET A 72 2.88 -5.62 -1.70
C MET A 72 3.74 -5.67 -2.96
N LYS A 73 3.90 -4.56 -3.66
CA LYS A 73 4.68 -4.48 -4.91
C LYS A 73 5.59 -3.28 -4.89
N ASP A 74 6.61 -3.31 -5.71
CA ASP A 74 7.50 -2.16 -5.89
C ASP A 74 6.71 -0.91 -6.27
N ILE A 75 7.14 0.21 -5.73
CA ILE A 75 6.61 1.52 -6.08
C ILE A 75 7.67 2.21 -6.94
N LYS A 76 7.34 2.41 -8.21
CA LYS A 76 8.29 2.89 -9.22
C LYS A 76 8.14 4.36 -9.57
N GLU A 77 7.03 4.98 -9.19
CA GLU A 77 6.74 6.38 -9.50
C GLU A 77 6.44 7.18 -8.25
N PRO A 78 6.98 8.42 -8.15
CA PRO A 78 6.62 9.29 -7.02
C PRO A 78 5.18 9.75 -7.18
N ALA A 79 4.32 9.21 -6.34
CA ALA A 79 2.88 9.49 -6.33
C ALA A 79 2.33 9.21 -4.93
N VAL A 80 1.06 9.49 -4.74
CA VAL A 80 0.34 9.14 -3.52
C VAL A 80 -0.28 7.76 -3.69
N TYR A 81 -0.03 6.87 -2.74
CA TYR A 81 -0.52 5.50 -2.77
C TYR A 81 -1.40 5.24 -1.56
N SER A 82 -2.53 4.57 -1.79
CA SER A 82 -3.50 4.26 -0.75
C SER A 82 -4.07 2.87 -0.94
N SER A 83 -4.53 2.26 0.14
CA SER A 83 -5.25 1.00 0.08
C SER A 83 -6.20 0.88 1.26
N GLY A 84 -7.03 -0.17 1.24
CA GLY A 84 -7.99 -0.41 2.29
C GLY A 84 -9.28 0.35 2.10
N MET A 85 -10.25 -0.02 2.90
CA MET A 85 -11.58 0.59 2.89
C MET A 85 -11.91 1.09 4.30
N PRO A 86 -12.59 2.24 4.42
CA PRO A 86 -13.02 2.70 5.73
C PRO A 86 -13.93 1.68 6.43
N ALA A 87 -14.01 1.78 7.75
CA ALA A 87 -14.85 0.89 8.52
C ALA A 87 -16.32 1.05 8.13
N ALA A 88 -17.03 -0.07 8.12
CA ALA A 88 -18.45 -0.12 7.89
C ALA A 88 -19.07 -1.07 8.92
N THR A 89 -20.39 -1.13 9.02
CA THR A 89 -21.01 -2.14 9.88
C THR A 89 -20.60 -3.52 9.36
N ASN A 90 -20.56 -4.48 10.26
CA ASN A 90 -20.19 -5.84 9.85
C ASN A 90 -21.09 -6.38 8.74
N LYS A 91 -22.38 -6.06 8.80
CA LYS A 91 -23.34 -6.47 7.77
C LYS A 91 -22.98 -5.87 6.40
N GLU A 92 -22.74 -4.57 6.36
CA GLU A 92 -22.34 -3.88 5.12
C GLU A 92 -21.01 -4.44 4.58
N TRP A 93 -20.04 -4.61 5.47
CA TRP A 93 -18.74 -5.12 5.07
C TRP A 93 -18.85 -6.52 4.46
N ARG A 94 -19.64 -7.40 5.08
CA ARG A 94 -19.85 -8.76 4.56
C ARG A 94 -20.53 -8.73 3.19
N ASN A 95 -21.55 -7.89 3.03
CA ASN A 95 -22.25 -7.74 1.75
C ASN A 95 -21.32 -7.20 0.66
N ASN A 96 -20.57 -6.18 0.98
CA ASN A 96 -19.64 -5.57 0.00
C ASN A 96 -18.52 -6.53 -0.38
N THR A 97 -18.00 -7.29 0.58
CA THR A 97 -16.96 -8.28 0.31
C THR A 97 -17.47 -9.39 -0.60
N ALA A 98 -18.68 -9.87 -0.36
CA ALA A 98 -19.30 -10.88 -1.22
C ALA A 98 -19.51 -10.36 -2.65
N ARG A 99 -19.94 -9.10 -2.79
CA ARG A 99 -20.11 -8.46 -4.10
C ARG A 99 -18.78 -8.25 -4.80
N TYR A 100 -17.76 -7.82 -4.07
CA TYR A 100 -16.43 -7.63 -4.62
C TYR A 100 -15.89 -8.92 -5.25
N ARG A 101 -16.10 -10.07 -4.58
CA ARG A 101 -15.67 -11.36 -5.10
C ARG A 101 -16.36 -11.74 -6.41
N LYS A 102 -17.54 -11.17 -6.69
CA LYS A 102 -18.31 -11.41 -7.91
C LYS A 102 -18.14 -10.30 -8.94
N LEU A 103 -17.21 -9.39 -8.71
CA LEU A 103 -17.05 -8.22 -9.58
C LEU A 103 -16.71 -8.61 -11.01
N THR A 104 -15.83 -9.58 -11.21
CA THR A 104 -15.46 -10.05 -12.56
C THR A 104 -16.68 -10.60 -13.29
N GLU A 105 -17.49 -11.42 -12.61
CA GLU A 105 -18.71 -11.95 -13.17
C GLU A 105 -19.67 -10.84 -13.59
N LEU A 106 -19.84 -9.84 -12.73
CA LEU A 106 -20.69 -8.68 -13.03
C LEU A 106 -20.17 -7.91 -14.24
N PHE A 107 -18.87 -7.70 -14.31
CA PHE A 107 -18.20 -7.01 -15.41
C PHE A 107 -18.49 -7.73 -16.74
N ASP A 108 -18.37 -9.06 -16.75
CA ASP A 108 -18.65 -9.87 -17.94
C ASP A 108 -20.12 -9.78 -18.35
N ARG A 109 -21.03 -9.79 -17.38
CA ARG A 109 -22.47 -9.66 -17.66
C ARG A 109 -22.80 -8.31 -18.27
N VAL A 110 -22.17 -7.23 -17.75
CA VAL A 110 -22.37 -5.89 -18.31
C VAL A 110 -21.86 -5.84 -19.75
N LYS A 111 -20.70 -6.40 -20.03
CA LYS A 111 -20.17 -6.48 -21.41
C LYS A 111 -21.12 -7.18 -22.34
N THR A 112 -21.71 -8.30 -21.91
CA THR A 112 -22.66 -9.07 -22.70
C THR A 112 -23.91 -8.25 -23.00
N ILE A 113 -24.42 -7.52 -22.00
CA ILE A 113 -25.61 -6.66 -22.19
C ILE A 113 -25.31 -5.52 -23.14
N GLU A 114 -24.16 -4.86 -23.00
CA GLU A 114 -23.75 -3.79 -23.89
C GLU A 114 -23.65 -4.27 -25.34
N LYS A 115 -23.08 -5.45 -25.55
CA LYS A 115 -22.94 -6.03 -26.85
C LYS A 115 -24.32 -6.29 -27.50
N LYS A 116 -25.29 -6.80 -26.73
CA LYS A 116 -26.63 -7.01 -27.19
C LYS A 116 -27.34 -5.71 -27.60
N LEU A 117 -27.12 -4.65 -26.86
CA LEU A 117 -27.67 -3.32 -27.15
C LEU A 117 -27.08 -2.77 -28.45
N ASP A 118 -25.81 -2.99 -28.72
CA ASP A 118 -25.16 -2.52 -29.94
C ASP A 118 -25.63 -3.27 -31.18
N GLU A 119 -26.16 -4.49 -31.02
CA GLU A 119 -26.68 -5.30 -32.14
C GLU A 119 -28.06 -4.85 -32.58
N HIS A 120 -28.70 -3.93 -31.86
CA HIS A 120 -29.99 -3.36 -32.17
C HIS A 120 -29.86 -1.90 -32.59
#